data_fd718d3da98b61bb3d1d91d3a3d5ef59
#
_entry.id   fd718d3da98b61bb3d1d91d3a3d5ef59
#
_cell.length_a   1.000
_cell.length_b   1.000
_cell.length_c   1.000
_cell.angle_alpha   90.00
_cell.angle_beta   90.00
_cell.angle_gamma   90.00
#
_symmetry.space_group_name_H-M   'P 1'
#
loop_
_entity.id
_entity.type
_entity.pdbx_description
1 polymer ?
#
loop_
_entity_poly.entity_id
_entity_poly.type
_entity_poly.pdbx_seq_one_letter_code
_entity_poly.pdbx_strand_id
1 'polypeptide(L)'
;MCDSGKLVNSPLSMEEIKKIDSSGLSNIDRHYVRLLAHCLGCFKEISKNRESGALPKEEELFAWLSSQPTLMNDKPFISDLLVQLKTARLQLEILAEERKITPLELTFDELINAFISIHDA
;
A
#
# COMPACT_ATOMS: atom_id res chain seq x y z
N MET A 1 9.29 2.16 7.17
CA MET A 1 10.03 1.40 6.21
C MET A 1 9.55 -0.05 6.17
N CYS A 2 9.39 -0.58 4.99
CA CYS A 2 8.80 -1.92 4.81
C CYS A 2 9.90 -2.98 4.78
N ASP A 3 10.45 -3.33 5.92
CA ASP A 3 11.50 -4.36 5.99
C ASP A 3 10.87 -5.75 6.15
N SER A 4 11.70 -6.79 6.10
CA SER A 4 11.24 -8.16 6.13
C SER A 4 10.45 -8.52 7.40
N GLY A 5 10.79 -7.92 8.52
CA GLY A 5 10.08 -8.17 9.77
C GLY A 5 8.74 -7.45 9.81
N LYS A 6 8.57 -6.42 9.01
CA LYS A 6 7.37 -5.59 9.02
C LYS A 6 6.42 -5.85 7.86
N LEU A 7 6.76 -6.79 6.98
CA LEU A 7 5.90 -7.11 5.85
C LEU A 7 4.52 -7.58 6.30
N VAL A 8 4.46 -8.35 7.38
CA VAL A 8 3.20 -8.85 7.95
C VAL A 8 2.69 -7.96 9.08
N ASN A 9 3.49 -7.01 9.54
CA ASN A 9 3.10 -6.02 10.55
C ASN A 9 2.90 -4.68 9.87
N SER A 10 1.86 -3.96 10.27
CA SER A 10 1.60 -2.66 9.67
C SER A 10 2.78 -1.71 9.90
N PRO A 11 3.29 -1.03 8.86
CA PRO A 11 4.29 -0.01 9.03
C PRO A 11 3.71 1.34 9.46
N LEU A 12 2.40 1.39 9.69
CA LEU A 12 1.73 2.64 10.02
C LEU A 12 2.12 3.12 11.40
N SER A 13 2.35 4.43 11.52
CA SER A 13 2.63 5.08 12.78
C SER A 13 1.35 5.16 13.62
N MET A 14 1.49 5.44 14.91
CA MET A 14 0.36 5.66 15.79
C MET A 14 -0.49 6.84 15.33
N GLU A 15 0.14 7.88 14.79
CA GLU A 15 -0.57 9.03 14.27
C GLU A 15 -1.43 8.67 13.07
N GLU A 16 -0.90 7.85 12.18
CA GLU A 16 -1.64 7.39 11.01
C GLU A 16 -2.82 6.52 11.41
N ILE A 17 -2.62 5.63 12.37
CA ILE A 17 -3.70 4.80 12.90
C ILE A 17 -4.81 5.68 13.50
N LYS A 18 -4.43 6.69 14.27
CA LYS A 18 -5.40 7.63 14.84
C LYS A 18 -6.17 8.38 13.78
N LYS A 19 -5.51 8.78 12.70
CA LYS A 19 -6.20 9.44 11.58
C LYS A 19 -7.25 8.54 10.97
N ILE A 20 -6.93 7.27 10.77
CA ILE A 20 -7.88 6.31 10.24
C ILE A 20 -9.05 6.15 11.20
N ASP A 21 -8.78 5.98 12.49
CA ASP A 21 -9.80 5.75 13.49
C ASP A 21 -10.74 6.95 13.68
N SER A 22 -10.24 8.16 13.46
CA SER A 22 -11.03 9.38 13.61
C SER A 22 -11.67 9.85 12.31
N SER A 23 -11.47 9.12 11.20
CA SER A 23 -11.95 9.54 9.89
C SER A 23 -13.46 9.44 9.69
N GLY A 24 -14.16 8.70 10.56
CA GLY A 24 -15.60 8.47 10.40
C GLY A 24 -15.92 7.34 9.41
N LEU A 25 -14.93 6.70 8.86
CA LEU A 25 -15.14 5.59 7.93
C LEU A 25 -15.62 4.34 8.65
N SER A 26 -16.33 3.47 7.93
CA SER A 26 -16.75 2.18 8.46
C SER A 26 -15.54 1.30 8.79
N ASN A 27 -15.76 0.24 9.58
CA ASN A 27 -14.68 -0.69 9.92
C ASN A 27 -14.04 -1.32 8.69
N ILE A 28 -14.87 -1.66 7.69
CA ILE A 28 -14.39 -2.26 6.45
C ILE A 28 -13.50 -1.27 5.70
N ASP A 29 -13.95 -0.04 5.57
CA ASP A 29 -13.20 0.98 4.85
C ASP A 29 -11.91 1.35 5.57
N ARG A 30 -11.93 1.42 6.89
CA ARG A 30 -10.72 1.67 7.67
C ARG A 30 -9.69 0.58 7.46
N HIS A 31 -10.16 -0.67 7.44
CA HIS A 31 -9.27 -1.81 7.20
C HIS A 31 -8.67 -1.72 5.80
N TYR A 32 -9.48 -1.36 4.81
CA TYR A 32 -9.03 -1.24 3.43
C TYR A 32 -7.99 -0.13 3.26
N VAL A 33 -8.23 1.02 3.90
CA VAL A 33 -7.27 2.14 3.87
C VAL A 33 -5.93 1.71 4.47
N ARG A 34 -5.95 0.97 5.57
CA ARG A 34 -4.72 0.43 6.17
C ARG A 34 -3.98 -0.46 5.21
N LEU A 35 -4.71 -1.35 4.54
CA LEU A 35 -4.10 -2.26 3.58
C LEU A 35 -3.44 -1.50 2.43
N LEU A 36 -4.16 -0.54 1.85
CA LEU A 36 -3.60 0.26 0.76
C LEU A 36 -2.40 1.08 1.21
N ALA A 37 -2.46 1.66 2.40
CA ALA A 37 -1.34 2.43 2.93
C ALA A 37 -0.11 1.56 3.16
N HIS A 38 -0.32 0.36 3.67
CA HIS A 38 0.77 -0.60 3.86
C HIS A 38 1.40 -0.97 2.53
N CYS A 39 0.57 -1.29 1.55
CA CYS A 39 1.06 -1.65 0.22
C CYS A 39 1.79 -0.49 -0.45
N LEU A 40 1.27 0.72 -0.31
CA LEU A 40 1.93 1.91 -0.86
C LEU A 40 3.31 2.10 -0.25
N GLY A 41 3.44 1.89 1.06
CA GLY A 41 4.73 1.94 1.73
C GLY A 41 5.72 0.92 1.16
N CYS A 42 5.25 -0.30 0.90
CA CYS A 42 6.06 -1.34 0.28
C CYS A 42 6.49 -0.94 -1.13
N PHE A 43 5.57 -0.40 -1.92
CA PHE A 43 5.89 0.02 -3.27
C PHE A 43 6.95 1.13 -3.29
N LYS A 44 6.85 2.08 -2.37
CA LYS A 44 7.83 3.16 -2.27
C LYS A 44 9.21 2.62 -1.90
N GLU A 45 9.26 1.66 -0.99
CA GLU A 45 10.53 1.03 -0.63
C GLU A 45 11.14 0.26 -1.79
N ILE A 46 10.33 -0.53 -2.50
CA ILE A 46 10.81 -1.28 -3.67
C ILE A 46 11.34 -0.33 -4.74
N SER A 47 10.70 0.82 -4.89
CA SER A 47 11.12 1.84 -5.85
C SER A 47 12.24 2.73 -5.32
N LYS A 48 12.85 2.36 -4.20
CA LYS A 48 13.96 3.09 -3.56
C LYS A 48 13.59 4.53 -3.24
N ASN A 49 12.38 4.71 -2.76
CA ASN A 49 11.85 6.01 -2.32
C ASN A 49 11.85 7.09 -3.40
N ARG A 50 11.64 6.70 -4.65
CA ARG A 50 11.42 7.69 -5.70
C ARG A 50 10.19 8.52 -5.34
N GLU A 51 10.26 9.81 -5.57
CA GLU A 51 9.19 10.73 -5.19
C GLU A 51 8.02 10.72 -6.17
N SER A 52 8.22 10.22 -7.37
CA SER A 52 7.18 10.18 -8.39
C SER A 52 7.43 9.03 -9.36
N GLY A 53 6.41 8.71 -10.12
CA GLY A 53 6.51 7.69 -11.15
C GLY A 53 5.54 6.54 -10.96
N ALA A 54 5.69 5.53 -11.80
CA ALA A 54 4.84 4.33 -11.76
C ALA A 54 5.23 3.42 -10.63
N LEU A 55 4.27 2.63 -10.16
CA LEU A 55 4.51 1.61 -9.16
C LEU A 55 5.34 0.47 -9.76
N PRO A 56 6.04 -0.30 -8.91
CA PRO A 56 6.84 -1.44 -9.38
C PRO A 56 5.99 -2.43 -10.18
N LYS A 57 6.61 -3.04 -11.16
CA LYS A 57 5.97 -4.07 -11.99
C LYS A 57 5.92 -5.39 -11.24
N GLU A 58 5.10 -6.32 -11.74
CA GLU A 58 4.95 -7.64 -11.12
C GLU A 58 6.28 -8.35 -10.92
N GLU A 59 7.16 -8.29 -11.91
CA GLU A 59 8.47 -8.94 -11.83
C GLU A 59 9.31 -8.35 -10.69
N GLU A 60 9.25 -7.04 -10.51
CA GLU A 60 9.97 -6.37 -9.43
C GLU A 60 9.39 -6.74 -8.07
N LEU A 61 8.05 -6.83 -7.97
CA LEU A 61 7.39 -7.25 -6.75
C LEU A 61 7.76 -8.68 -6.37
N PHE A 62 7.73 -9.57 -7.33
CA PHE A 62 8.08 -10.97 -7.11
C PHE A 62 9.54 -11.11 -6.67
N ALA A 63 10.44 -10.41 -7.34
CA ALA A 63 11.86 -10.45 -7.00
C ALA A 63 12.09 -9.94 -5.57
N TRP A 64 11.43 -8.85 -5.22
CA TRP A 64 11.57 -8.27 -3.87
C TRP A 64 11.04 -9.22 -2.80
N LEU A 65 9.85 -9.79 -3.01
CA LEU A 65 9.26 -10.74 -2.06
C LEU A 65 10.17 -11.96 -1.89
N SER A 66 10.68 -12.48 -2.99
CA SER A 66 11.55 -13.67 -2.97
C SER A 66 12.88 -13.41 -2.28
N SER A 67 13.31 -12.15 -2.20
CA SER A 67 14.56 -11.78 -1.54
C SER A 67 14.42 -11.59 -0.05
N GLN A 68 13.21 -11.55 0.49
CA GLN A 68 13.00 -11.33 1.92
C GLN A 68 13.36 -12.59 2.70
N PRO A 69 14.26 -12.50 3.71
CA PRO A 69 14.71 -13.70 4.44
C PRO A 69 13.57 -14.49 5.09
N THR A 70 12.53 -13.81 5.55
CA THR A 70 11.40 -14.46 6.21
C THR A 70 10.46 -15.17 5.23
N LEU A 71 10.57 -14.87 3.93
CA LEU A 71 9.66 -15.38 2.91
C LEU A 71 10.32 -16.33 1.91
N MET A 72 11.65 -16.41 1.89
CA MET A 72 12.40 -17.14 0.86
C MET A 72 11.92 -18.56 0.61
N ASN A 73 11.50 -19.26 1.65
CA ASN A 73 11.08 -20.65 1.55
C ASN A 73 9.57 -20.85 1.63
N ASP A 74 8.82 -19.76 1.58
CA ASP A 74 7.36 -19.83 1.70
C ASP A 74 6.69 -19.37 0.40
N LYS A 75 6.81 -20.20 -0.62
CA LYS A 75 6.25 -19.89 -1.95
C LYS A 75 4.73 -19.64 -1.94
N PRO A 76 3.92 -20.43 -1.21
CA PRO A 76 2.48 -20.14 -1.17
C PRO A 76 2.18 -18.76 -0.59
N PHE A 77 2.89 -18.37 0.46
CA PHE A 77 2.68 -17.06 1.07
C PHE A 77 3.13 -15.93 0.14
N ILE A 78 4.24 -16.12 -0.57
CA ILE A 78 4.69 -15.17 -1.58
C ILE A 78 3.62 -14.97 -2.66
N SER A 79 3.03 -16.07 -3.14
CA SER A 79 1.97 -16.01 -4.14
C SER A 79 0.77 -15.21 -3.64
N ASP A 80 0.35 -15.45 -2.39
CA ASP A 80 -0.79 -14.74 -1.81
C ASP A 80 -0.50 -13.25 -1.67
N LEU A 81 0.69 -12.90 -1.19
CA LEU A 81 1.09 -11.51 -1.07
C LEU A 81 1.17 -10.83 -2.43
N LEU A 82 1.69 -11.53 -3.43
CA LEU A 82 1.79 -10.97 -4.77
C LEU A 82 0.42 -10.61 -5.32
N VAL A 83 -0.58 -11.47 -5.11
CA VAL A 83 -1.96 -11.19 -5.53
C VAL A 83 -2.49 -9.94 -4.82
N GLN A 84 -2.26 -9.82 -3.52
CA GLN A 84 -2.69 -8.64 -2.76
C GLN A 84 -2.01 -7.37 -3.25
N LEU A 85 -0.70 -7.43 -3.50
CA LEU A 85 0.04 -6.27 -3.99
C LEU A 85 -0.41 -5.85 -5.38
N LYS A 86 -0.69 -6.81 -6.26
CA LYS A 86 -1.19 -6.51 -7.60
C LYS A 86 -2.55 -5.83 -7.54
N THR A 87 -3.44 -6.30 -6.69
CA THR A 87 -4.76 -5.69 -6.51
C THR A 87 -4.64 -4.28 -5.96
N ALA A 88 -3.80 -4.10 -4.93
CA ALA A 88 -3.57 -2.79 -4.35
C ALA A 88 -2.97 -1.83 -5.38
N ARG A 89 -2.05 -2.32 -6.21
CA ARG A 89 -1.43 -1.52 -7.25
C ARG A 89 -2.48 -0.93 -8.20
N LEU A 90 -3.43 -1.75 -8.64
CA LEU A 90 -4.51 -1.27 -9.52
C LEU A 90 -5.34 -0.18 -8.84
N GLN A 91 -5.69 -0.36 -7.58
CA GLN A 91 -6.46 0.63 -6.83
C GLN A 91 -5.69 1.93 -6.67
N LEU A 92 -4.41 1.85 -6.35
CA LEU A 92 -3.57 3.03 -6.19
C LEU A 92 -3.38 3.76 -7.52
N GLU A 93 -3.27 3.04 -8.62
CA GLU A 93 -3.17 3.65 -9.94
C GLU A 93 -4.44 4.42 -10.29
N ILE A 94 -5.60 3.86 -9.98
CA ILE A 94 -6.88 4.54 -10.20
C ILE A 94 -6.97 5.81 -9.38
N LEU A 95 -6.62 5.74 -8.09
CA LEU A 95 -6.66 6.91 -7.22
C LEU A 95 -5.70 8.00 -7.68
N ALA A 96 -4.52 7.63 -8.13
CA ALA A 96 -3.54 8.60 -8.63
C ALA A 96 -4.05 9.27 -9.90
N GLU A 97 -4.65 8.51 -10.81
CA GLU A 97 -5.20 9.05 -12.04
C GLU A 97 -6.31 10.06 -11.75
N GLU A 98 -7.19 9.74 -10.80
CA GLU A 98 -8.26 10.65 -10.40
C GLU A 98 -7.71 11.96 -9.84
N ARG A 99 -6.56 11.92 -9.19
CA ARG A 99 -5.93 13.10 -8.61
C ARG A 99 -4.93 13.76 -9.56
N LYS A 100 -4.73 13.19 -10.74
CA LYS A 100 -3.82 13.72 -11.77
C LYS A 100 -2.38 13.80 -11.30
N ILE A 101 -1.95 12.78 -10.54
CA ILE A 101 -0.57 12.62 -10.07
C ILE A 101 -0.09 11.22 -10.41
N THR A 102 1.21 10.99 -10.26
CA THR A 102 1.73 9.64 -10.44
C THR A 102 1.48 8.81 -9.16
N PRO A 103 1.37 7.48 -9.28
CA PRO A 103 1.10 6.64 -8.11
C PRO A 103 2.09 6.81 -6.96
N LEU A 104 3.38 6.99 -7.25
CA LEU A 104 4.38 7.15 -6.19
C LEU A 104 4.25 8.49 -5.45
N GLU A 105 3.51 9.44 -6.01
CA GLU A 105 3.24 10.72 -5.35
C GLU A 105 2.08 10.64 -4.34
N LEU A 106 1.33 9.53 -4.34
CA LEU A 106 0.24 9.37 -3.38
C LEU A 106 0.76 9.41 -1.94
N THR A 107 -0.01 10.07 -1.08
CA THR A 107 0.29 10.15 0.35
C THR A 107 -0.81 9.45 1.14
N PHE A 108 -0.51 9.17 2.41
CA PHE A 108 -1.48 8.58 3.31
C PHE A 108 -2.75 9.45 3.42
N ASP A 109 -2.57 10.76 3.54
CA ASP A 109 -3.72 11.67 3.64
C ASP A 109 -4.59 11.63 2.41
N GLU A 110 -4.01 11.47 1.23
CA GLU A 110 -4.78 11.34 0.00
C GLU A 110 -5.61 10.06 -0.04
N LEU A 111 -5.10 8.97 0.52
CA LEU A 111 -5.87 7.72 0.61
C LEU A 111 -7.10 7.92 1.49
N ILE A 112 -6.92 8.53 2.66
CA ILE A 112 -8.04 8.79 3.56
C ILE A 112 -9.05 9.72 2.90
N ASN A 113 -8.58 10.81 2.30
CA ASN A 113 -9.45 11.79 1.68
C ASN A 113 -10.25 11.20 0.52
N ALA A 114 -9.64 10.30 -0.24
CA ALA A 114 -10.33 9.63 -1.34
C ALA A 114 -11.51 8.81 -0.83
N PHE A 115 -11.33 8.06 0.27
CA PHE A 115 -12.40 7.26 0.85
C PHE A 115 -13.51 8.12 1.46
N ILE A 116 -13.13 9.20 2.12
CA ILE A 116 -14.11 10.15 2.68
C ILE A 116 -14.94 10.76 1.55
N SER A 117 -14.31 11.18 0.46
CA SER A 117 -15.01 11.78 -0.68
C SER A 117 -16.01 10.81 -1.31
N ILE A 118 -15.69 9.54 -1.40
CA ILE A 118 -16.58 8.54 -1.96
C ILE A 118 -17.85 8.44 -1.11
N HIS A 119 -17.72 8.51 0.21
CA HIS A 119 -18.87 8.38 1.11
C HIS A 119 -19.66 9.67 1.30
N ASP A 120 -19.05 10.80 1.02
CA ASP A 120 -19.71 12.10 1.13
C ASP A 120 -20.43 12.51 -0.16
N ALA A 121 -20.23 11.78 -1.22
CA ALA A 121 -20.78 12.12 -2.55
C ALA A 121 -22.28 11.80 -2.65
#